data_080bea42b28ba08baac608339958addf
#
_entry.id   080bea42b28ba08baac608339958addf
#
_cell.length_a   1.000
_cell.length_b   1.000
_cell.length_c   1.000
_cell.angle_alpha   90.00
_cell.angle_beta   90.00
_cell.angle_gamma   90.00
#
_symmetry.space_group_name_H-M   'P 1'
#
loop_
_entity.id
_entity.type
_entity.pdbx_description
1 polymer ?
#
loop_
_entity_poly.entity_id
_entity_poly.type
_entity_poly.pdbx_seq_one_letter_code
_entity_poly.pdbx_strand_id
1 'polypeptide(L)'
;MRKKINFSILLMSLIFFQGCAMNQYQQAKINDNSYLITFDSGTPKSLQTKINSTLKLKPENSQDKNIQIYISSYMSNQYDLYSGNSLRALESEIKSSIKISINKNDKVTNKTLMSIKRFSSIELNPLAEQEMISFIEDEILEDLFNQIILEVSLIDM
;
A
#
# COMPACT_ATOMS: atom_id res chain seq x y z
N MET A 1 1.91 36.93 -43.56
CA MET A 1 1.74 35.49 -43.35
C MET A 1 2.60 34.94 -42.22
N ARG A 2 3.83 35.36 -41.95
CA ARG A 2 4.71 34.83 -40.88
C ARG A 2 4.18 34.97 -39.43
N LYS A 3 3.45 36.04 -39.09
CA LYS A 3 2.92 36.24 -37.72
C LYS A 3 1.82 35.24 -37.31
N LYS A 4 1.01 34.74 -38.25
CA LYS A 4 -0.06 33.78 -37.98
C LYS A 4 0.48 32.34 -37.70
N ILE A 5 1.61 32.00 -38.35
CA ILE A 5 2.25 30.68 -38.16
C ILE A 5 2.86 30.58 -36.75
N ASN A 6 3.51 31.64 -36.27
CA ASN A 6 4.10 31.66 -34.92
C ASN A 6 3.06 31.55 -33.80
N PHE A 7 1.87 32.13 -34.00
CA PHE A 7 0.77 32.03 -33.02
C PHE A 7 0.19 30.63 -32.97
N SER A 8 0.07 29.95 -34.13
CA SER A 8 -0.42 28.56 -34.18
C SER A 8 0.55 27.57 -33.54
N ILE A 9 1.86 27.76 -33.71
CA ILE A 9 2.90 26.94 -33.09
C ILE A 9 2.91 27.14 -31.54
N LEU A 10 2.73 28.40 -31.10
CA LEU A 10 2.64 28.71 -29.67
C LEU A 10 1.41 28.08 -29.03
N LEU A 11 0.26 28.10 -29.71
CA LEU A 11 -0.98 27.49 -29.23
C LEU A 11 -0.88 25.97 -29.17
N MET A 12 -0.22 25.36 -30.17
CA MET A 12 0.00 23.91 -30.20
C MET A 12 0.98 23.45 -29.11
N SER A 13 1.98 24.26 -28.77
CA SER A 13 2.91 24.01 -27.66
C SER A 13 2.19 24.00 -26.28
N LEU A 14 1.20 24.88 -26.09
CA LEU A 14 0.44 24.92 -24.82
C LEU A 14 -0.41 23.66 -24.57
N ILE A 15 -0.83 22.96 -25.62
CA ILE A 15 -1.64 21.74 -25.49
C ILE A 15 -0.78 20.56 -25.00
N PHE A 16 0.52 20.53 -25.34
CA PHE A 16 1.42 19.47 -24.89
C PHE A 16 1.83 19.58 -23.42
N PHE A 17 1.66 20.75 -22.77
CA PHE A 17 1.95 20.90 -21.33
C PHE A 17 0.81 20.48 -20.42
N GLN A 18 -0.36 20.11 -20.94
CA GLN A 18 -1.46 19.56 -20.13
C GLN A 18 -1.36 18.05 -19.88
N GLY A 19 -0.32 17.39 -20.38
CA GLY A 19 -0.06 15.99 -20.15
C GLY A 19 0.58 15.74 -18.80
N CYS A 20 -0.09 14.98 -17.98
CA CYS A 20 0.23 14.49 -16.64
C CYS A 20 -0.25 15.38 -15.48
N ALA A 21 -1.56 15.59 -15.42
CA ALA A 21 -2.16 15.60 -14.09
C ALA A 21 -1.92 14.18 -13.52
N MET A 22 -0.82 14.01 -12.78
CA MET A 22 -0.69 12.85 -11.89
C MET A 22 -2.00 12.77 -11.14
N ASN A 23 -2.73 11.66 -11.32
CA ASN A 23 -3.84 11.35 -10.44
C ASN A 23 -3.26 11.42 -9.03
N GLN A 24 -3.43 12.55 -8.37
CA GLN A 24 -3.33 12.59 -6.93
C GLN A 24 -4.32 11.53 -6.50
N TYR A 25 -3.80 10.43 -5.96
CA TYR A 25 -4.62 9.50 -5.22
C TYR A 25 -5.46 10.37 -4.30
N GLN A 26 -6.75 10.49 -4.63
CA GLN A 26 -7.69 11.13 -3.71
C GLN A 26 -7.53 10.30 -2.45
N GLN A 27 -6.90 10.87 -1.43
CA GLN A 27 -6.88 10.28 -0.12
C GLN A 27 -8.34 9.96 0.18
N ALA A 28 -8.65 8.68 0.27
CA ALA A 28 -10.00 8.24 0.54
C ALA A 28 -10.47 9.05 1.75
N LYS A 29 -11.54 9.81 1.57
CA LYS A 29 -12.05 10.72 2.58
C LYS A 29 -12.62 9.81 3.66
N ILE A 30 -11.79 9.50 4.66
CA ILE A 30 -12.19 8.72 5.82
C ILE A 30 -13.23 9.57 6.53
N ASN A 31 -14.47 9.09 6.55
CA ASN A 31 -15.56 9.74 7.26
C ASN A 31 -15.19 9.90 8.74
N ASP A 32 -15.87 10.80 9.46
CA ASP A 32 -15.62 11.05 10.89
C ASP A 32 -15.98 9.84 11.80
N ASN A 33 -16.06 8.65 11.23
CA ASN A 33 -16.31 7.41 11.97
C ASN A 33 -15.11 7.06 12.84
N SER A 34 -15.41 6.60 14.05
CA SER A 34 -14.42 6.11 15.00
C SER A 34 -14.29 4.60 14.85
N TYR A 35 -13.08 4.09 14.84
CA TYR A 35 -12.76 2.67 14.63
C TYR A 35 -12.20 2.04 15.91
N LEU A 36 -12.64 0.82 16.22
CA LEU A 36 -11.95 -0.03 17.18
C LEU A 36 -11.00 -0.96 16.40
N ILE A 37 -9.72 -0.73 16.55
CA ILE A 37 -8.70 -1.49 15.80
C ILE A 37 -7.94 -2.37 16.76
N THR A 38 -7.84 -3.64 16.43
CA THR A 38 -7.04 -4.63 17.16
C THR A 38 -6.06 -5.32 16.21
N PHE A 39 -4.87 -5.60 16.73
CA PHE A 39 -3.81 -6.27 15.98
C PHE A 39 -3.40 -7.56 16.68
N ASP A 40 -3.03 -8.55 15.90
CA ASP A 40 -2.33 -9.69 16.47
C ASP A 40 -0.85 -9.37 16.74
N SER A 41 -0.19 -10.22 17.51
CA SER A 41 1.22 -10.05 17.91
C SER A 41 2.20 -10.13 16.74
N GLY A 42 1.80 -10.71 15.61
CA GLY A 42 2.62 -10.87 14.41
C GLY A 42 2.60 -9.64 13.48
N THR A 43 1.73 -8.67 13.73
CA THR A 43 1.63 -7.48 12.86
C THR A 43 2.82 -6.54 13.12
N PRO A 44 3.55 -6.08 12.08
CA PRO A 44 4.69 -5.16 12.22
C PRO A 44 4.30 -3.87 12.95
N LYS A 45 5.12 -3.43 13.91
CA LYS A 45 4.85 -2.23 14.72
C LYS A 45 4.78 -0.95 13.88
N SER A 46 5.59 -0.83 12.81
CA SER A 46 5.57 0.29 11.88
C SER A 46 4.19 0.42 11.22
N LEU A 47 3.62 -0.69 10.75
CA LEU A 47 2.29 -0.74 10.15
C LEU A 47 1.21 -0.39 11.18
N GLN A 48 1.27 -0.95 12.41
CA GLN A 48 0.34 -0.62 13.49
C GLN A 48 0.33 0.89 13.79
N THR A 49 1.53 1.48 13.95
CA THR A 49 1.67 2.91 14.25
C THR A 49 1.07 3.77 13.14
N LYS A 50 1.32 3.41 11.88
CA LYS A 50 0.82 4.14 10.71
C LYS A 50 -0.70 4.07 10.61
N ILE A 51 -1.29 2.90 10.81
CA ILE A 51 -2.75 2.72 10.82
C ILE A 51 -3.38 3.54 11.97
N ASN A 52 -2.83 3.42 13.18
CA ASN A 52 -3.34 4.14 14.35
C ASN A 52 -3.25 5.67 14.22
N SER A 53 -2.25 6.18 13.51
CA SER A 53 -2.11 7.63 13.27
C SER A 53 -3.06 8.13 12.18
N THR A 54 -3.50 7.27 11.29
CA THR A 54 -4.33 7.66 10.13
C THR A 54 -5.82 7.49 10.41
N LEU A 55 -6.20 6.40 11.08
CA LEU A 55 -7.59 6.13 11.45
C LEU A 55 -7.90 6.74 12.83
N LYS A 56 -9.03 7.43 12.96
CA LYS A 56 -9.48 7.96 14.26
C LYS A 56 -9.88 6.79 15.16
N LEU A 57 -9.07 6.54 16.19
CA LEU A 57 -9.32 5.48 17.15
C LEU A 57 -10.44 5.89 18.11
N LYS A 58 -11.33 4.97 18.41
CA LYS A 58 -12.34 5.12 19.44
C LYS A 58 -11.81 4.61 20.80
N PRO A 59 -12.13 5.31 21.92
CA PRO A 59 -11.87 4.75 23.26
C PRO A 59 -12.62 3.44 23.45
N GLU A 60 -11.97 2.46 24.05
CA GLU A 60 -12.46 1.07 24.26
C GLU A 60 -13.84 0.99 24.96
N ASN A 61 -14.24 2.04 25.69
CA ASN A 61 -15.45 2.07 26.54
C ASN A 61 -16.70 2.70 25.88
N SER A 62 -16.70 2.96 24.58
CA SER A 62 -17.84 3.58 23.93
C SER A 62 -18.89 2.54 23.50
N GLN A 63 -20.14 2.71 23.96
CA GLN A 63 -21.27 1.80 23.72
C GLN A 63 -21.88 1.85 22.30
N ASP A 64 -21.43 2.74 21.43
CA ASP A 64 -21.98 2.81 20.08
C ASP A 64 -21.45 1.66 19.21
N LYS A 65 -22.33 1.03 18.44
CA LYS A 65 -22.03 -0.02 17.46
C LYS A 65 -21.16 0.54 16.34
N ASN A 66 -19.85 0.48 16.52
CA ASN A 66 -18.92 1.01 15.58
C ASN A 66 -18.22 -0.07 14.80
N ILE A 67 -17.49 0.38 13.79
CA ILE A 67 -16.71 -0.49 12.92
C ILE A 67 -15.55 -1.05 13.76
N GLN A 68 -15.50 -2.37 13.86
CA GLN A 68 -14.40 -3.10 14.47
C GLN A 68 -13.50 -3.67 13.38
N ILE A 69 -12.22 -3.40 13.47
CA ILE A 69 -11.22 -3.85 12.51
C ILE A 69 -10.21 -4.74 13.23
N TYR A 70 -10.08 -5.97 12.80
CA TYR A 70 -9.07 -6.90 13.29
C TYR A 70 -8.06 -7.21 12.18
N ILE A 71 -6.80 -6.97 12.47
CA ILE A 71 -5.68 -7.16 11.54
C ILE A 71 -4.78 -8.25 12.08
N SER A 72 -4.55 -9.30 11.29
CA SER A 72 -3.89 -10.51 11.75
C SER A 72 -3.14 -11.26 10.66
N SER A 73 -2.41 -12.29 11.06
CA SER A 73 -1.76 -13.25 10.15
C SER A 73 -0.84 -12.57 9.13
N TYR A 74 -0.06 -11.57 9.57
CA TYR A 74 1.00 -11.04 8.72
C TYR A 74 2.04 -12.13 8.44
N MET A 75 2.36 -12.32 7.17
CA MET A 75 3.40 -13.22 6.70
C MET A 75 4.21 -12.53 5.62
N SER A 76 5.52 -12.65 5.68
CA SER A 76 6.45 -12.17 4.66
C SER A 76 7.41 -13.30 4.32
N ASN A 77 7.58 -13.58 3.03
CA ASN A 77 8.48 -14.62 2.54
C ASN A 77 9.29 -14.07 1.36
N GLN A 78 10.56 -14.39 1.35
CA GLN A 78 11.47 -14.13 0.25
C GLN A 78 11.69 -15.41 -0.55
N TYR A 79 11.72 -15.29 -1.88
CA TYR A 79 11.95 -16.38 -2.82
C TYR A 79 13.00 -15.95 -3.82
N ASP A 80 13.93 -16.84 -4.09
CA ASP A 80 14.91 -16.68 -5.16
C ASP A 80 14.33 -17.19 -6.48
N LEU A 81 14.41 -16.38 -7.51
CA LEU A 81 13.92 -16.71 -8.84
C LEU A 81 15.09 -17.06 -9.76
N TYR A 82 15.05 -18.27 -10.31
CA TYR A 82 16.07 -18.80 -11.20
C TYR A 82 15.55 -18.82 -12.64
N SER A 83 16.37 -18.41 -13.59
CA SER A 83 16.04 -18.52 -15.03
C SER A 83 16.70 -19.76 -15.63
N GLY A 84 15.90 -20.73 -16.06
CA GLY A 84 16.38 -21.94 -16.73
C GLY A 84 17.35 -22.75 -15.88
N ASN A 85 18.51 -23.08 -16.43
CA ASN A 85 19.56 -23.88 -15.77
C ASN A 85 20.58 -22.99 -15.00
N SER A 86 20.22 -21.78 -14.65
CA SER A 86 21.12 -20.88 -13.91
C SER A 86 21.40 -21.42 -12.52
N LEU A 87 22.68 -21.40 -12.12
CA LEU A 87 23.11 -21.76 -10.77
C LEU A 87 22.97 -20.59 -9.78
N ARG A 88 22.62 -19.39 -10.26
CA ARG A 88 22.39 -18.21 -9.44
C ARG A 88 21.00 -17.69 -9.66
N ALA A 89 20.39 -17.20 -8.59
CA ALA A 89 19.17 -16.42 -8.69
C ALA A 89 19.45 -15.14 -9.49
N LEU A 90 18.58 -14.82 -10.44
CA LEU A 90 18.65 -13.58 -11.21
C LEU A 90 17.85 -12.48 -10.55
N GLU A 91 16.79 -12.86 -9.87
CA GLU A 91 15.89 -11.97 -9.15
C GLU A 91 15.52 -12.61 -7.82
N SER A 92 15.16 -11.77 -6.88
CA SER A 92 14.48 -12.18 -5.65
C SER A 92 13.10 -11.54 -5.59
N GLU A 93 12.14 -12.27 -5.07
CA GLU A 93 10.76 -11.82 -4.87
C GLU A 93 10.45 -11.83 -3.38
N ILE A 94 9.92 -10.71 -2.85
CA ILE A 94 9.35 -10.66 -1.52
C ILE A 94 7.84 -10.57 -1.66
N LYS A 95 7.17 -11.52 -1.00
CA LYS A 95 5.71 -11.61 -0.96
C LYS A 95 5.24 -11.50 0.46
N SER A 96 4.44 -10.48 0.74
CA SER A 96 3.82 -10.31 2.04
C SER A 96 2.30 -10.32 1.93
N SER A 97 1.66 -10.84 2.96
CA SER A 97 0.21 -10.88 3.07
C SER A 97 -0.25 -10.60 4.50
N ILE A 98 -1.46 -10.07 4.62
CA ILE A 98 -2.10 -9.76 5.90
C ILE A 98 -3.60 -10.02 5.78
N LYS A 99 -4.24 -10.49 6.85
CA LYS A 99 -5.68 -10.66 6.90
C LYS A 99 -6.33 -9.50 7.62
N ILE A 100 -7.41 -8.97 7.05
CA ILE A 100 -8.26 -7.97 7.66
C ILE A 100 -9.66 -8.53 7.82
N SER A 101 -10.22 -8.37 9.02
CA SER A 101 -11.61 -8.67 9.35
C SER A 101 -12.29 -7.39 9.81
N ILE A 102 -13.35 -6.98 9.13
CA ILE A 102 -14.09 -5.77 9.44
C ILE A 102 -15.52 -6.14 9.80
N ASN A 103 -15.94 -5.77 11.01
CA ASN A 103 -17.29 -5.95 11.51
C ASN A 103 -17.99 -4.58 11.57
N LYS A 104 -19.05 -4.44 10.79
CA LYS A 104 -19.95 -3.26 10.79
C LYS A 104 -21.38 -3.74 10.94
N ASN A 105 -22.08 -3.35 12.01
CA ASN A 105 -23.46 -3.73 12.26
C ASN A 105 -23.71 -5.26 12.19
N ASP A 106 -22.86 -6.04 12.87
CA ASP A 106 -22.89 -7.50 12.91
C ASP A 106 -22.62 -8.20 11.54
N LYS A 107 -22.26 -7.42 10.52
CA LYS A 107 -21.80 -7.95 9.23
C LYS A 107 -20.27 -8.01 9.23
N VAL A 108 -19.74 -9.22 9.16
CA VAL A 108 -18.28 -9.45 9.11
C VAL A 108 -17.82 -9.62 7.66
N THR A 109 -16.81 -8.86 7.28
CA THR A 109 -16.14 -8.98 5.97
C THR A 109 -14.68 -9.37 6.23
N ASN A 110 -14.24 -10.48 5.66
CA ASN A 110 -12.87 -10.96 5.75
C ASN A 110 -12.18 -10.87 4.41
N LYS A 111 -10.96 -10.31 4.38
CA LYS A 111 -10.13 -10.22 3.18
C LYS A 111 -8.68 -10.57 3.52
N THR A 112 -7.97 -11.08 2.52
CA THR A 112 -6.52 -11.23 2.57
C THR A 112 -5.94 -10.22 1.59
N LEU A 113 -5.13 -9.32 2.10
CA LEU A 113 -4.41 -8.32 1.31
C LEU A 113 -3.01 -8.84 1.04
N MET A 114 -2.44 -8.49 -0.10
CA MET A 114 -1.14 -9.01 -0.54
C MET A 114 -0.38 -7.96 -1.31
N SER A 115 0.93 -7.90 -1.07
CA SER A 115 1.87 -7.14 -1.89
C SER A 115 3.04 -8.02 -2.29
N ILE A 116 3.51 -7.86 -3.52
CA ILE A 116 4.62 -8.60 -4.10
C ILE A 116 5.55 -7.61 -4.78
N LYS A 117 6.82 -7.68 -4.43
CA LYS A 117 7.87 -6.87 -5.06
C LYS A 117 9.01 -7.76 -5.50
N ARG A 118 9.65 -7.41 -6.61
CA ARG A 118 10.82 -8.10 -7.15
C ARG A 118 11.99 -7.15 -7.25
N PHE A 119 13.17 -7.67 -7.05
CA PHE A 119 14.40 -6.93 -7.25
C PHE A 119 15.47 -7.83 -7.86
N SER A 120 16.40 -7.23 -8.60
CA SER A 120 17.55 -7.96 -9.16
C SER A 120 18.54 -8.26 -8.03
N SER A 121 18.88 -9.53 -7.88
CA SER A 121 19.93 -9.99 -6.94
C SER A 121 21.28 -10.20 -7.62
N ILE A 122 21.37 -9.93 -8.93
CA ILE A 122 22.61 -10.06 -9.69
C ILE A 122 23.56 -8.92 -9.28
N GLU A 123 24.77 -9.25 -8.88
CA GLU A 123 25.87 -8.29 -8.63
C GLU A 123 25.76 -7.45 -7.34
N LEU A 124 24.77 -7.66 -6.48
CA LEU A 124 24.73 -6.98 -5.20
C LEU A 124 25.76 -7.62 -4.24
N ASN A 125 26.52 -6.77 -3.53
CA ASN A 125 27.24 -7.26 -2.37
C ASN A 125 26.25 -7.51 -1.21
N PRO A 126 26.59 -8.33 -0.20
CA PRO A 126 25.66 -8.70 0.86
C PRO A 126 25.06 -7.50 1.63
N LEU A 127 25.83 -6.41 1.79
CA LEU A 127 25.32 -5.21 2.46
C LEU A 127 24.28 -4.49 1.60
N ALA A 128 24.56 -4.29 0.31
CA ALA A 128 23.63 -3.67 -0.63
C ALA A 128 22.36 -4.52 -0.80
N GLU A 129 22.47 -5.84 -0.74
CA GLU A 129 21.33 -6.74 -0.78
C GLU A 129 20.43 -6.57 0.46
N GLN A 130 21.01 -6.49 1.67
CA GLN A 130 20.25 -6.25 2.90
C GLN A 130 19.54 -4.89 2.88
N GLU A 131 20.21 -3.84 2.41
CA GLU A 131 19.60 -2.52 2.28
C GLU A 131 18.44 -2.54 1.27
N MET A 132 18.61 -3.24 0.14
CA MET A 132 17.55 -3.41 -0.85
C MET A 132 16.36 -4.18 -0.29
N ILE A 133 16.59 -5.27 0.43
CA ILE A 133 15.53 -6.05 1.09
C ILE A 133 14.76 -5.16 2.06
N SER A 134 15.45 -4.41 2.93
CA SER A 134 14.80 -3.49 3.88
C SER A 134 13.95 -2.44 3.16
N PHE A 135 14.47 -1.85 2.09
CA PHE A 135 13.73 -0.88 1.28
C PHE A 135 12.46 -1.49 0.66
N ILE A 136 12.58 -2.70 0.10
CA ILE A 136 11.43 -3.41 -0.50
C ILE A 136 10.40 -3.80 0.56
N GLU A 137 10.82 -4.21 1.76
CA GLU A 137 9.91 -4.50 2.86
C GLU A 137 9.12 -3.26 3.30
N ASP A 138 9.78 -2.11 3.37
CA ASP A 138 9.11 -0.83 3.68
C ASP A 138 8.08 -0.45 2.59
N GLU A 139 8.42 -0.63 1.31
CA GLU A 139 7.47 -0.40 0.21
C GLU A 139 6.26 -1.36 0.27
N ILE A 140 6.50 -2.62 0.63
CA ILE A 140 5.42 -3.61 0.81
C ILE A 140 4.50 -3.21 1.95
N LEU A 141 5.05 -2.77 3.09
CA LEU A 141 4.25 -2.29 4.21
C LEU A 141 3.43 -1.05 3.84
N GLU A 142 3.98 -0.16 3.01
CA GLU A 142 3.25 0.98 2.46
C GLU A 142 2.09 0.55 1.57
N ASP A 143 2.31 -0.41 0.66
CA ASP A 143 1.28 -0.96 -0.21
C ASP A 143 0.16 -1.62 0.61
N LEU A 144 0.51 -2.44 1.62
CA LEU A 144 -0.46 -3.09 2.50
C LEU A 144 -1.25 -2.06 3.32
N PHE A 145 -0.59 -1.02 3.83
CA PHE A 145 -1.25 0.09 4.50
C PHE A 145 -2.29 0.75 3.60
N ASN A 146 -1.91 1.09 2.37
CA ASN A 146 -2.82 1.73 1.42
C ASN A 146 -4.02 0.84 1.06
N GLN A 147 -3.81 -0.48 0.92
CA GLN A 147 -4.89 -1.44 0.73
C GLN A 147 -5.83 -1.50 1.93
N ILE A 148 -5.30 -1.50 3.18
CA ILE A 148 -6.11 -1.48 4.40
C ILE A 148 -6.98 -0.22 4.46
N ILE A 149 -6.40 0.96 4.21
CA ILE A 149 -7.13 2.22 4.21
C ILE A 149 -8.23 2.22 3.13
N LEU A 150 -7.94 1.69 1.95
CA LEU A 150 -8.94 1.55 0.89
C LEU A 150 -10.10 0.65 1.32
N GLU A 151 -9.82 -0.52 1.92
CA GLU A 151 -10.86 -1.44 2.38
C GLU A 151 -11.74 -0.82 3.47
N VAL A 152 -11.15 -0.09 4.40
CA VAL A 152 -11.89 0.64 5.43
C VAL A 152 -12.77 1.71 4.81
N SER A 153 -12.25 2.49 3.87
CA SER A 153 -13.00 3.56 3.20
C SER A 153 -14.20 3.03 2.38
N LEU A 154 -14.07 1.85 1.77
CA LEU A 154 -15.16 1.21 1.00
C LEU A 154 -16.33 0.77 1.88
N ILE A 155 -16.09 0.52 3.18
CA ILE A 155 -17.13 0.14 4.12
C ILE A 155 -17.87 1.36 4.67
N ASP A 156 -17.24 2.52 4.62
CA ASP A 156 -17.83 3.77 5.07
C ASP A 156 -18.74 4.44 4.03
N MET A 157 -18.67 3.98 2.78
CA MET A 157 -19.58 4.41 1.71
C MET A 157 -20.89 3.62 1.75
#